data_db73a53ab52ece4af1f50ea1cb243b8b
#
_entry.id   db73a53ab52ece4af1f50ea1cb243b8b
#
_cell.length_a   1.000
_cell.length_b   1.000
_cell.length_c   1.000
_cell.angle_alpha   90.00
_cell.angle_beta   90.00
_cell.angle_gamma   90.00
#
_symmetry.space_group_name_H-M   'P 1'
#
loop_
_entity.id
_entity.type
_entity.pdbx_description
1 polymer ?
#
loop_
_entity_poly.entity_id
_entity_poly.type
_entity_poly.pdbx_seq_one_letter_code
_entity_poly.pdbx_strand_id
1 'polypeptide(L)'
;GLILKGAKADLLSDPPDPSNRGDRWNMDHVWFNEKESYLWIPESRKIGTIHKCPKIIKDRLFRFHFVDNVRGQTLPFAPEEIKTANLDVKLVAINDTKLELKIFGDSEAIAKGEWKLGKNIWTPKQELDHSISTNILGKAIYDIEKKNFIKFELVVIGNWSGKTENNGCLLYTSPSPRDQ
;
A
#
# COMPACT_ATOMS: atom_id res chain seq x y z
N GLY A 1 15.72 -9.51 7.62
CA GLY A 1 14.59 -8.61 7.38
C GLY A 1 13.97 -8.78 5.99
N LEU A 2 12.93 -8.06 5.71
CA LEU A 2 12.20 -8.09 4.44
C LEU A 2 12.16 -6.67 3.85
N ILE A 3 12.58 -6.53 2.59
CA ILE A 3 12.46 -5.30 1.84
C ILE A 3 11.56 -5.57 0.64
N LEU A 4 10.44 -4.87 0.57
CA LEU A 4 9.55 -4.89 -0.58
C LEU A 4 9.84 -3.65 -1.44
N LYS A 5 10.11 -3.88 -2.71
CA LYS A 5 10.17 -2.83 -3.73
C LYS A 5 8.85 -2.83 -4.45
N GLY A 6 8.18 -1.70 -4.45
CA GLY A 6 6.90 -1.52 -5.10
C GLY A 6 6.95 -0.48 -6.20
N ALA A 7 6.02 -0.59 -7.14
CA ALA A 7 5.73 0.44 -8.11
C ALA A 7 4.23 0.71 -8.11
N LYS A 8 3.85 1.97 -8.17
CA LYS A 8 2.46 2.41 -8.24
C LYS A 8 2.21 3.02 -9.61
N ALA A 9 1.09 2.68 -10.22
CA ALA A 9 0.68 3.21 -11.51
C ALA A 9 -0.84 3.34 -11.56
N ASP A 10 -1.32 4.24 -12.39
CA ASP A 10 -2.74 4.33 -12.73
C ASP A 10 -3.08 3.20 -13.72
N LEU A 11 -4.13 2.42 -13.43
CA LEU A 11 -4.56 1.31 -14.29
C LEU A 11 -5.25 1.76 -15.59
N LEU A 12 -5.71 3.01 -15.64
CA LEU A 12 -6.42 3.57 -16.80
C LEU A 12 -5.48 4.34 -17.74
N SER A 13 -4.21 4.48 -17.39
CA SER A 13 -3.24 5.13 -18.26
C SER A 13 -2.74 4.17 -19.35
N ASP A 14 -2.46 4.74 -20.52
CA ASP A 14 -1.66 4.06 -21.54
C ASP A 14 -0.33 3.59 -20.96
N PRO A 15 0.38 2.65 -21.59
CA PRO A 15 1.69 2.23 -21.14
C PRO A 15 2.55 3.47 -20.85
N PRO A 16 3.20 3.54 -19.67
CA PRO A 16 3.89 4.75 -19.24
C PRO A 16 5.02 5.10 -20.22
N ASP A 17 5.00 6.31 -20.73
CA ASP A 17 6.13 6.88 -21.47
C ASP A 17 7.20 7.33 -20.45
N PRO A 18 8.35 6.65 -20.36
CA PRO A 18 9.40 7.00 -19.41
C PRO A 18 9.98 8.41 -19.63
N SER A 19 9.74 9.04 -20.78
CA SER A 19 10.13 10.41 -21.05
C SER A 19 9.16 11.44 -20.44
N ASN A 20 7.91 11.06 -20.21
CA ASN A 20 6.90 11.88 -19.58
C ASN A 20 7.01 11.80 -18.06
N ARG A 21 7.20 12.93 -17.38
CA ARG A 21 7.29 12.99 -15.93
C ARG A 21 5.98 12.50 -15.23
N GLY A 22 4.83 12.72 -15.84
CA GLY A 22 3.52 12.29 -15.33
C GLY A 22 3.32 10.77 -15.40
N ASP A 23 3.99 10.10 -16.33
CA ASP A 23 3.85 8.66 -16.57
C ASP A 23 4.89 7.82 -15.82
N ARG A 24 5.76 8.46 -15.04
CA ARG A 24 6.75 7.74 -14.25
C ARG A 24 6.04 6.95 -13.16
N TRP A 25 6.38 5.69 -13.10
CA TRP A 25 5.97 4.83 -11.99
C TRP A 25 6.52 5.41 -10.69
N ASN A 26 5.64 5.59 -9.72
CA ASN A 26 6.06 5.99 -8.39
C ASN A 26 6.65 4.76 -7.67
N MET A 27 7.96 4.80 -7.47
CA MET A 27 8.69 3.72 -6.80
C MET A 27 8.59 3.89 -5.29
N ASP A 28 8.33 2.80 -4.61
CA ASP A 28 8.21 2.74 -3.17
C ASP A 28 9.03 1.59 -2.58
N HIS A 29 9.45 1.75 -1.33
CA HIS A 29 10.21 0.74 -0.60
C HIS A 29 9.63 0.57 0.80
N VAL A 30 9.18 -0.63 1.11
CA VAL A 30 8.70 -1.00 2.44
C VAL A 30 9.72 -1.89 3.11
N TRP A 31 10.13 -1.52 4.31
CA TRP A 31 11.13 -2.25 5.06
C TRP A 31 10.57 -2.82 6.35
N PHE A 32 10.86 -4.09 6.62
CA PHE A 32 10.56 -4.80 7.84
C PHE A 32 11.86 -5.39 8.41
N ASN A 33 12.13 -5.15 9.68
CA ASN A 33 13.26 -5.78 10.35
C ASN A 33 13.04 -7.30 10.50
N GLU A 34 14.02 -8.01 11.02
CA GLU A 34 13.94 -9.46 11.15
C GLU A 34 12.74 -9.89 12.01
N LYS A 35 12.53 -9.27 13.17
CA LYS A 35 11.40 -9.58 14.06
C LYS A 35 10.06 -9.30 13.40
N GLU A 36 9.95 -8.18 12.70
CA GLU A 36 8.73 -7.80 11.98
C GLU A 36 8.46 -8.74 10.80
N SER A 37 9.49 -9.23 10.12
CA SER A 37 9.32 -10.18 9.02
C SER A 37 8.75 -11.52 9.49
N TYR A 38 9.03 -11.94 10.73
CA TYR A 38 8.41 -13.11 11.32
C TYR A 38 6.90 -12.96 11.57
N LEU A 39 6.42 -11.75 11.74
CA LEU A 39 5.00 -11.50 12.00
C LEU A 39 4.07 -11.80 10.81
N TRP A 40 4.64 -12.09 9.65
CA TRP A 40 3.90 -12.56 8.49
C TRP A 40 3.65 -14.07 8.48
N ILE A 41 4.28 -14.81 9.39
CA ILE A 41 4.29 -16.26 9.35
C ILE A 41 3.32 -16.82 10.36
N PRO A 42 2.38 -17.70 9.94
CA PRO A 42 1.50 -18.39 10.86
C PRO A 42 2.30 -19.18 11.90
N GLU A 43 1.93 -19.10 13.17
CA GLU A 43 2.56 -19.87 14.25
C GLU A 43 2.32 -21.37 14.06
N SER A 44 1.08 -21.73 13.70
CA SER A 44 0.72 -23.12 13.41
C SER A 44 1.19 -23.55 12.01
N ARG A 45 1.83 -24.71 11.94
CA ARG A 45 2.29 -25.33 10.68
C ARG A 45 1.24 -26.24 10.03
N LYS A 46 -0.02 -26.13 10.42
CA LYS A 46 -1.11 -26.88 9.79
C LYS A 46 -1.52 -26.19 8.49
N ILE A 47 -1.48 -26.90 7.36
CA ILE A 47 -1.96 -26.39 6.07
C ILE A 47 -3.41 -25.93 6.21
N GLY A 48 -3.72 -24.77 5.64
CA GLY A 48 -5.02 -24.11 5.76
C GLY A 48 -5.13 -23.13 6.91
N THR A 49 -4.15 -23.09 7.84
CA THR A 49 -4.12 -22.08 8.91
C THR A 49 -4.14 -20.69 8.33
N ILE A 50 -5.02 -19.84 8.84
CA ILE A 50 -5.10 -18.42 8.55
C ILE A 50 -4.54 -17.65 9.74
N HIS A 51 -3.58 -16.79 9.47
CA HIS A 51 -2.94 -15.90 10.42
C HIS A 51 -3.32 -14.46 10.11
N LYS A 52 -3.85 -13.76 11.08
CA LYS A 52 -4.16 -12.32 10.96
C LYS A 52 -2.89 -11.51 11.20
N CYS A 53 -2.45 -10.75 10.22
CA CYS A 53 -1.31 -9.88 10.39
C CYS A 53 -1.53 -8.88 11.53
N PRO A 54 -0.54 -8.70 12.42
CA PRO A 54 -0.68 -7.78 13.54
C PRO A 54 -0.75 -6.31 13.10
N LYS A 55 -1.27 -5.48 13.99
CA LYS A 55 -1.52 -4.05 13.74
C LYS A 55 -0.29 -3.32 13.19
N ILE A 56 0.91 -3.62 13.71
CA ILE A 56 2.15 -2.95 13.27
C ILE A 56 2.44 -3.12 11.77
N ILE A 57 2.16 -4.30 11.21
CA ILE A 57 2.30 -4.56 9.77
C ILE A 57 1.24 -3.79 8.99
N LYS A 58 -0.02 -3.89 9.44
CA LYS A 58 -1.16 -3.24 8.80
C LYS A 58 -1.03 -1.72 8.81
N ASP A 59 -0.70 -1.13 9.94
CA ASP A 59 -0.51 0.32 10.07
C ASP A 59 0.58 0.82 9.12
N ARG A 60 1.71 0.10 9.02
CA ARG A 60 2.79 0.49 8.11
C ARG A 60 2.31 0.49 6.67
N LEU A 61 1.66 -0.57 6.21
CA LEU A 61 1.22 -0.67 4.83
C LEU A 61 0.09 0.30 4.51
N PHE A 62 -0.98 0.28 5.30
CA PHE A 62 -2.22 1.00 4.96
C PHE A 62 -2.11 2.51 5.16
N ARG A 63 -1.31 2.97 6.11
CA ARG A 63 -1.16 4.39 6.36
C ARG A 63 -0.12 5.04 5.46
N PHE A 64 0.97 4.34 5.13
CA PHE A 64 2.14 4.97 4.52
C PHE A 64 2.41 4.49 3.09
N HIS A 65 1.99 3.28 2.73
CA HIS A 65 2.37 2.68 1.46
C HIS A 65 1.19 2.44 0.51
N PHE A 66 0.00 2.14 1.04
CA PHE A 66 -1.20 1.98 0.20
C PHE A 66 -1.92 3.31 0.04
N VAL A 67 -1.21 4.28 -0.48
CA VAL A 67 -1.66 5.64 -0.74
C VAL A 67 -1.42 5.98 -2.21
N ASP A 68 -2.22 6.90 -2.75
CA ASP A 68 -2.01 7.37 -4.12
C ASP A 68 -0.93 8.46 -4.15
N ASN A 69 0.24 8.11 -4.65
CA ASN A 69 1.33 9.05 -4.93
C ASN A 69 1.61 9.20 -6.44
N VAL A 70 0.78 8.58 -7.29
CA VAL A 70 0.98 8.62 -8.75
C VAL A 70 0.74 10.02 -9.28
N ARG A 71 -0.32 10.67 -8.82
CA ARG A 71 -0.75 12.00 -9.26
C ARG A 71 -0.09 13.14 -8.48
N GLY A 72 0.62 12.83 -7.40
CA GLY A 72 1.28 13.80 -6.56
C GLY A 72 1.51 13.27 -5.14
N GLN A 73 2.04 14.11 -4.28
CA GLN A 73 2.32 13.71 -2.91
C GLN A 73 1.03 13.59 -2.10
N THR A 74 0.83 12.42 -1.49
CA THR A 74 -0.22 12.17 -0.52
C THR A 74 0.41 11.97 0.85
N LEU A 75 -0.14 12.64 1.86
CA LEU A 75 0.27 12.43 3.24
C LEU A 75 -0.20 11.05 3.73
N PRO A 76 0.55 10.43 4.66
CA PRO A 76 0.10 9.22 5.31
C PRO A 76 -1.24 9.44 6.04
N PHE A 77 -2.10 8.43 6.06
CA PHE A 77 -3.33 8.47 6.83
C PHE A 77 -3.05 8.45 8.33
N ALA A 78 -3.79 9.23 9.11
CA ALA A 78 -3.77 9.14 10.56
C ALA A 78 -4.37 7.79 11.04
N PRO A 79 -4.03 7.29 12.23
CA PRO A 79 -4.54 6.00 12.71
C PRO A 79 -6.07 5.90 12.71
N GLU A 80 -6.75 6.98 13.08
CA GLU A 80 -8.22 7.09 13.15
C GLU A 80 -8.90 7.18 11.79
N GLU A 81 -8.16 7.49 10.74
CA GLU A 81 -8.64 7.57 9.38
C GLU A 81 -8.74 6.19 8.72
N ILE A 82 -8.04 5.18 9.25
CA ILE A 82 -8.16 3.80 8.78
C ILE A 82 -9.47 3.21 9.31
N LYS A 83 -10.41 2.98 8.42
CA LYS A 83 -11.74 2.42 8.74
C LYS A 83 -11.76 0.90 8.68
N THR A 84 -11.07 0.34 7.70
CA THR A 84 -10.93 -1.11 7.51
C THR A 84 -9.46 -1.45 7.32
N ALA A 85 -8.99 -2.52 7.97
CA ALA A 85 -7.61 -2.98 7.90
C ALA A 85 -7.56 -4.51 8.05
N ASN A 86 -7.92 -5.23 6.99
CA ASN A 86 -7.85 -6.68 6.94
C ASN A 86 -6.61 -7.10 6.15
N LEU A 87 -5.78 -7.93 6.75
CA LEU A 87 -4.61 -8.51 6.11
C LEU A 87 -4.33 -9.86 6.75
N ASP A 88 -4.53 -10.91 5.97
CA ASP A 88 -4.43 -12.28 6.42
C ASP A 88 -3.41 -13.06 5.58
N VAL A 89 -2.77 -14.00 6.20
CA VAL A 89 -1.83 -14.93 5.57
C VAL A 89 -2.31 -16.36 5.80
N LYS A 90 -2.52 -17.11 4.73
CA LYS A 90 -2.89 -18.52 4.77
C LYS A 90 -1.69 -19.38 4.38
N LEU A 91 -1.39 -20.37 5.21
CA LEU A 91 -0.43 -21.43 4.87
C LEU A 91 -1.09 -22.38 3.86
N VAL A 92 -0.57 -22.43 2.65
CA VAL A 92 -1.17 -23.23 1.56
C VAL A 92 -0.43 -24.53 1.30
N ALA A 93 0.90 -24.54 1.51
CA ALA A 93 1.70 -25.75 1.37
C ALA A 93 2.96 -25.68 2.24
N ILE A 94 3.51 -26.85 2.52
CA ILE A 94 4.82 -27.04 3.15
C ILE A 94 5.60 -28.01 2.27
N ASN A 95 6.71 -27.54 1.73
CA ASN A 95 7.62 -28.33 0.90
C ASN A 95 9.00 -28.31 1.55
N ASP A 96 9.40 -29.43 2.16
CA ASP A 96 10.62 -29.54 2.97
C ASP A 96 10.70 -28.43 4.03
N THR A 97 11.64 -27.51 3.84
CA THR A 97 11.87 -26.38 4.74
C THR A 97 11.15 -25.09 4.30
N LYS A 98 10.32 -25.16 3.25
CA LYS A 98 9.66 -23.98 2.67
C LYS A 98 8.17 -23.94 2.98
N LEU A 99 7.73 -22.79 3.46
CA LEU A 99 6.32 -22.48 3.65
C LEU A 99 5.82 -21.68 2.46
N GLU A 100 4.78 -22.18 1.80
CA GLU A 100 4.07 -21.41 0.77
C GLU A 100 2.86 -20.70 1.39
N LEU A 101 2.83 -19.40 1.21
CA LEU A 101 1.87 -18.52 1.84
C LEU A 101 1.05 -17.79 0.78
N LYS A 102 -0.27 -17.72 0.99
CA LYS A 102 -1.18 -16.82 0.28
C LYS A 102 -1.50 -15.65 1.19
N ILE A 103 -1.38 -14.43 0.65
CA ILE A 103 -1.66 -13.18 1.34
C ILE A 103 -2.91 -12.56 0.71
N PHE A 104 -3.84 -12.08 1.53
CA PHE A 104 -5.07 -11.47 1.05
C PHE A 104 -5.63 -10.51 2.09
N GLY A 105 -6.40 -9.54 1.62
CA GLY A 105 -7.01 -8.56 2.50
C GLY A 105 -7.65 -7.42 1.76
N ASP A 106 -8.12 -6.46 2.54
CA ASP A 106 -8.70 -5.22 2.07
C ASP A 106 -8.46 -4.10 3.08
N SER A 107 -8.48 -2.87 2.60
CA SER A 107 -8.43 -1.71 3.48
C SER A 107 -9.31 -0.58 2.97
N GLU A 108 -9.75 0.25 3.90
CA GLU A 108 -10.41 1.52 3.62
C GLU A 108 -9.84 2.59 4.55
N ALA A 109 -9.45 3.70 3.95
CA ALA A 109 -9.02 4.89 4.65
C ALA A 109 -9.82 6.10 4.17
N ILE A 110 -10.30 6.91 5.11
CA ILE A 110 -11.09 8.12 4.85
C ILE A 110 -10.53 9.24 5.69
N ALA A 111 -9.97 10.24 5.05
CA ALA A 111 -9.47 11.45 5.68
C ALA A 111 -10.43 12.61 5.43
N LYS A 112 -10.63 13.41 6.47
CA LYS A 112 -11.30 14.71 6.38
C LYS A 112 -10.29 15.80 6.62
N GLY A 113 -9.92 16.46 5.53
CA GLY A 113 -8.80 17.39 5.55
C GLY A 113 -7.45 16.67 5.62
N GLU A 114 -6.41 17.44 5.80
CA GLU A 114 -5.05 16.93 5.91
C GLU A 114 -4.50 17.21 7.29
N TRP A 115 -3.88 16.21 7.90
CA TRP A 115 -3.29 16.39 9.22
C TRP A 115 -1.97 17.15 9.17
N LYS A 116 -1.67 17.85 10.24
CA LYS A 116 -0.45 18.64 10.37
C LYS A 116 0.75 17.76 10.69
N LEU A 117 1.80 17.88 9.93
CA LEU A 117 3.08 17.23 10.20
C LEU A 117 3.95 18.11 11.08
N GLY A 118 4.28 17.61 12.28
CA GLY A 118 5.22 18.27 13.19
C GLY A 118 4.67 19.52 13.87
N LYS A 119 5.54 20.16 14.64
CA LYS A 119 5.23 21.44 15.30
C LYS A 119 5.47 22.57 14.32
N ASN A 120 4.42 23.18 13.80
CA ASN A 120 4.47 24.39 12.95
C ASN A 120 5.19 24.27 11.59
N ILE A 121 5.43 23.05 11.10
CA ILE A 121 6.24 22.90 9.88
C ILE A 121 5.38 23.02 8.64
N TRP A 122 4.21 22.44 8.63
CA TRP A 122 3.32 22.52 7.47
C TRP A 122 1.85 22.50 7.91
N THR A 123 1.08 23.39 7.36
CA THR A 123 -0.38 23.45 7.54
C THR A 123 -1.02 23.56 6.18
N PRO A 124 -1.94 22.67 5.82
CA PRO A 124 -2.64 22.74 4.55
C PRO A 124 -3.42 24.05 4.45
N LYS A 125 -3.46 24.62 3.25
CA LYS A 125 -4.22 25.85 2.96
C LYS A 125 -5.71 25.59 2.85
N GLN A 126 -6.08 24.35 2.53
CA GLN A 126 -7.46 23.89 2.38
C GLN A 126 -7.63 22.54 3.09
N GLU A 127 -8.78 22.35 3.70
CA GLU A 127 -9.22 21.04 4.17
C GLU A 127 -9.87 20.30 3.01
N LEU A 128 -9.23 19.25 2.53
CA LEU A 128 -9.65 18.50 1.36
C LEU A 128 -9.89 17.05 1.77
N ASP A 129 -11.10 16.59 1.54
CA ASP A 129 -11.45 15.21 1.84
C ASP A 129 -10.89 14.27 0.77
N HIS A 130 -10.39 13.13 1.20
CA HIS A 130 -9.89 12.09 0.33
C HIS A 130 -10.04 10.71 0.96
N SER A 131 -10.10 9.70 0.13
CA SER A 131 -10.24 8.32 0.56
C SER A 131 -9.56 7.36 -0.39
N ILE A 132 -9.22 6.20 0.11
CA ILE A 132 -8.76 5.07 -0.69
C ILE A 132 -9.35 3.78 -0.15
N SER A 133 -9.84 2.93 -1.04
CA SER A 133 -10.18 1.55 -0.73
C SER A 133 -9.26 0.63 -1.52
N THR A 134 -8.75 -0.44 -0.91
CA THR A 134 -7.84 -1.36 -1.57
C THR A 134 -8.26 -2.81 -1.41
N ASN A 135 -7.95 -3.62 -2.42
CA ASN A 135 -7.97 -5.08 -2.37
C ASN A 135 -6.56 -5.61 -2.56
N ILE A 136 -6.20 -6.60 -1.76
CA ILE A 136 -4.83 -7.11 -1.65
C ILE A 136 -4.81 -8.59 -1.98
N LEU A 137 -3.90 -8.99 -2.85
CA LEU A 137 -3.62 -10.39 -3.15
C LEU A 137 -2.12 -10.59 -3.28
N GLY A 138 -1.62 -11.67 -2.70
CA GLY A 138 -0.21 -11.96 -2.76
C GLY A 138 0.14 -13.40 -2.47
N LYS A 139 1.41 -13.69 -2.66
CA LYS A 139 2.02 -14.97 -2.34
C LYS A 139 3.44 -14.77 -1.82
N ALA A 140 3.86 -15.64 -0.92
CA ALA A 140 5.23 -15.63 -0.42
C ALA A 140 5.73 -17.06 -0.23
N ILE A 141 7.06 -17.21 -0.27
CA ILE A 141 7.76 -18.45 0.08
C ILE A 141 8.77 -18.09 1.16
N TYR A 142 8.63 -18.72 2.31
CA TYR A 142 9.52 -18.54 3.45
C TYR A 142 10.34 -19.80 3.68
N ASP A 143 11.65 -19.66 3.81
CA ASP A 143 12.57 -20.72 4.14
C ASP A 143 12.80 -20.76 5.66
N ILE A 144 12.41 -21.87 6.30
CA ILE A 144 12.48 -22.03 7.76
C ILE A 144 13.93 -22.12 8.24
N GLU A 145 14.80 -22.79 7.49
CA GLU A 145 16.21 -22.97 7.85
C GLU A 145 17.00 -21.66 7.70
N LYS A 146 16.82 -21.00 6.56
CA LYS A 146 17.47 -19.72 6.27
C LYS A 146 16.84 -18.55 6.99
N LYS A 147 15.68 -18.74 7.58
CA LYS A 147 14.90 -17.72 8.30
C LYS A 147 14.65 -16.46 7.47
N ASN A 148 14.35 -16.62 6.18
CA ASN A 148 14.11 -15.50 5.26
C ASN A 148 13.03 -15.82 4.24
N PHE A 149 12.45 -14.77 3.66
CA PHE A 149 11.61 -14.90 2.48
C PHE A 149 12.48 -15.08 1.24
N ILE A 150 12.23 -16.17 0.49
CA ILE A 150 12.84 -16.42 -0.83
C ILE A 150 12.07 -15.62 -1.89
N LYS A 151 10.73 -15.55 -1.71
CA LYS A 151 9.81 -14.85 -2.61
C LYS A 151 8.75 -14.14 -1.80
N PHE A 152 8.40 -12.91 -2.21
CA PHE A 152 7.32 -12.14 -1.62
C PHE A 152 6.74 -11.21 -2.70
N GLU A 153 5.49 -11.43 -3.05
CA GLU A 153 4.80 -10.66 -4.08
C GLU A 153 3.43 -10.22 -3.55
N LEU A 154 3.13 -8.94 -3.73
CA LEU A 154 1.83 -8.34 -3.45
C LEU A 154 1.36 -7.56 -4.67
N VAL A 155 0.09 -7.73 -4.99
CA VAL A 155 -0.66 -6.86 -5.89
C VAL A 155 -1.73 -6.17 -5.07
N VAL A 156 -1.80 -4.85 -5.17
CA VAL A 156 -2.77 -4.03 -4.47
C VAL A 156 -3.49 -3.20 -5.52
N ILE A 157 -4.81 -3.38 -5.61
CA ILE A 157 -5.67 -2.58 -6.49
C ILE A 157 -6.49 -1.67 -5.61
N GLY A 158 -6.42 -0.36 -5.88
CA GLY A 158 -7.10 0.66 -5.09
C GLY A 158 -7.97 1.59 -5.92
N ASN A 159 -9.05 2.04 -5.32
CA ASN A 159 -9.87 3.13 -5.82
C ASN A 159 -9.63 4.36 -4.94
N TRP A 160 -9.11 5.41 -5.55
CA TRP A 160 -8.90 6.71 -4.92
C TRP A 160 -10.07 7.65 -5.20
N SER A 161 -10.44 8.44 -4.20
CA SER A 161 -11.46 9.49 -4.33
C SER A 161 -11.02 10.75 -3.58
N GLY A 162 -11.40 11.90 -4.10
CA GLY A 162 -11.05 13.19 -3.51
C GLY A 162 -9.69 13.69 -3.94
N LYS A 163 -9.08 14.55 -3.13
CA LYS A 163 -7.78 15.18 -3.41
C LYS A 163 -7.06 15.60 -2.14
N THR A 164 -5.75 15.79 -2.22
CA THR A 164 -4.94 16.51 -1.23
C THR A 164 -4.44 17.83 -1.83
N GLU A 165 -3.81 18.70 -1.05
CA GLU A 165 -3.24 19.95 -1.58
C GLU A 165 -2.20 19.70 -2.68
N ASN A 166 -1.46 18.60 -2.59
CA ASN A 166 -0.38 18.25 -3.52
C ASN A 166 -0.72 17.10 -4.48
N ASN A 167 -1.88 16.48 -4.34
CA ASN A 167 -2.36 15.37 -5.16
C ASN A 167 -3.80 15.64 -5.63
N GLY A 168 -4.00 16.72 -6.31
CA GLY A 168 -5.36 17.11 -6.77
C GLY A 168 -5.36 17.76 -8.11
N CYS A 169 -4.23 17.87 -8.73
CA CYS A 169 -4.04 18.81 -9.83
C CYS A 169 -4.23 18.22 -11.23
N LEU A 170 -4.94 17.13 -11.42
CA LEU A 170 -5.15 16.62 -12.78
C LEU A 170 -6.62 16.26 -13.06
N LEU A 171 -7.54 17.17 -12.76
CA LEU A 171 -8.77 17.25 -13.51
C LEU A 171 -8.59 18.18 -14.73
N TYR A 172 -7.63 17.87 -15.56
CA TYR A 172 -7.56 18.40 -16.93
C TYR A 172 -8.32 17.47 -17.86
N THR A 173 -9.60 17.34 -17.65
CA THR A 173 -10.51 16.71 -18.63
C THR A 173 -11.66 17.64 -19.02
N SER A 174 -11.48 18.95 -18.86
CA SER A 174 -12.31 19.91 -19.57
C SER A 174 -11.42 20.65 -20.56
N PRO A 175 -11.70 20.58 -21.88
CA PRO A 175 -11.09 21.48 -22.84
C PRO A 175 -11.28 22.90 -22.32
N SER A 176 -10.22 23.68 -22.31
CA SER A 176 -10.31 25.09 -21.99
C SER A 176 -11.33 25.74 -22.92
N PRO A 177 -12.20 26.66 -22.45
CA PRO A 177 -13.10 27.43 -23.32
C PRO A 177 -12.39 28.26 -24.39
N ARG A 178 -11.05 28.22 -24.44
CA ARG A 178 -10.23 28.90 -25.44
C ARG A 178 -9.85 28.04 -26.64
N ASP A 179 -10.23 26.76 -26.62
CA ASP A 179 -9.93 25.80 -27.70
C ASP A 179 -11.18 25.51 -28.56
N GLN A 180 -12.21 26.39 -28.51
CA GLN A 180 -13.35 26.42 -29.44
C GLN A 180 -13.27 27.57 -30.41
#